data_384f698e56d54c8450870d4e0293f47e
#
_entry.id   384f698e56d54c8450870d4e0293f47e
#
_cell.length_a   1.000
_cell.length_b   1.000
_cell.length_c   1.000
_cell.angle_alpha   90.00
_cell.angle_beta   90.00
_cell.angle_gamma   90.00
#
_symmetry.space_group_name_H-M   'P 1'
#
loop_
_entity.id
_entity.type
_entity.pdbx_description
1 polymer ?
#
loop_
_entity_poly.entity_id
_entity_poly.type
_entity_poly.pdbx_seq_one_letter_code
_entity_poly.pdbx_strand_id
1 'polypeptide(L)'
;SEKVIFDTEDSIVNYVWSENSKFVYVITKEWSDEFKKIENKTDQPTVINKLPFRFDTTGVIYNKRFHIYKVNISSLKIEKIVDGDKESLLSISSLIEVGSDLYFIGSQHNENGTMLEEHIIKLVKSKLVKINSGGMFNQIFSLKDKLYAVGLRKRFDWPTNTTILKVSENGKLSFLEHEFDRNVVSVKIYNNEIFCLYEDSGKTLLRNVSQKETIIEEDITIKDFNFIGEDLYVIANSFSHPDEIFKLVNGRLKKLSTTNDDFNNNVRTFGCEYHRIDTGQSDIDTWGIFVGKNKPTLLNIHGGPASQYGYTFFDEFQTYASAGFNVIACNPRGSTGRGHDFLRDVCGRKWGVNDVHDVLTSFKKMLKLMGIENKNYGIMGGSYGGFMT
;
A
#
# COMPACT_ATOMS: atom_id res chain seq x y z
N SER A 1 2.03 -26.63 -23.21
CA SER A 1 0.70 -26.97 -22.69
C SER A 1 0.55 -26.39 -21.30
N GLU A 2 -0.53 -25.68 -21.07
CA GLU A 2 -0.88 -25.16 -19.73
C GLU A 2 -1.24 -26.34 -18.82
N LYS A 3 -0.81 -26.27 -17.55
CA LYS A 3 -1.08 -27.30 -16.56
C LYS A 3 -1.55 -26.63 -15.27
N VAL A 4 -2.75 -26.99 -14.82
CA VAL A 4 -3.28 -26.59 -13.52
C VAL A 4 -2.52 -27.37 -12.44
N ILE A 5 -1.88 -26.66 -11.49
CA ILE A 5 -1.12 -27.24 -10.38
C ILE A 5 -1.86 -27.15 -9.04
N PHE A 6 -2.80 -26.24 -8.93
CA PHE A 6 -3.66 -26.05 -7.76
C PHE A 6 -5.00 -25.47 -8.21
N ASP A 7 -6.09 -25.99 -7.67
CA ASP A 7 -7.45 -25.54 -7.94
C ASP A 7 -8.27 -25.53 -6.65
N THR A 8 -9.18 -24.55 -6.51
CA THR A 8 -10.05 -24.39 -5.35
C THR A 8 -11.29 -23.58 -5.74
N GLU A 9 -12.43 -23.88 -5.12
CA GLU A 9 -13.65 -23.06 -5.20
C GLU A 9 -13.55 -21.76 -4.39
N ASP A 10 -12.60 -21.68 -3.46
CA ASP A 10 -12.30 -20.53 -2.61
C ASP A 10 -11.27 -19.58 -3.29
N SER A 11 -10.93 -18.49 -2.62
CA SER A 11 -10.03 -17.48 -3.18
C SER A 11 -8.57 -17.86 -2.96
N ILE A 12 -7.77 -17.85 -4.02
CA ILE A 12 -6.30 -17.80 -3.93
C ILE A 12 -5.90 -16.34 -3.68
N VAL A 13 -5.21 -16.10 -2.58
CA VAL A 13 -4.79 -14.75 -2.16
C VAL A 13 -3.42 -14.41 -2.74
N ASN A 14 -2.49 -15.35 -2.65
CA ASN A 14 -1.11 -15.19 -3.12
C ASN A 14 -0.45 -16.56 -3.30
N TYR A 15 0.69 -16.58 -3.99
CA TYR A 15 1.55 -17.74 -4.07
C TYR A 15 3.03 -17.35 -4.06
N VAL A 16 3.88 -18.23 -3.57
CA VAL A 16 5.33 -18.04 -3.49
C VAL A 16 6.04 -19.32 -3.91
N TRP A 17 7.05 -19.19 -4.76
CA TRP A 17 7.93 -20.29 -5.11
C TRP A 17 8.89 -20.60 -3.97
N SER A 18 9.16 -21.90 -3.74
CA SER A 18 10.26 -22.30 -2.88
C SER A 18 11.60 -21.91 -3.47
N GLU A 19 12.62 -21.67 -2.63
CA GLU A 19 13.97 -21.29 -3.09
C GLU A 19 14.55 -22.27 -4.11
N ASN A 20 14.27 -23.56 -3.98
CA ASN A 20 14.72 -24.61 -4.89
C ASN A 20 13.81 -24.87 -6.10
N SER A 21 12.75 -24.07 -6.27
CA SER A 21 11.74 -24.18 -7.34
C SER A 21 11.02 -25.54 -7.45
N LYS A 22 11.06 -26.39 -6.43
CA LYS A 22 10.38 -27.69 -6.41
C LYS A 22 8.95 -27.62 -5.90
N PHE A 23 8.62 -26.57 -5.16
CA PHE A 23 7.32 -26.36 -4.54
C PHE A 23 6.79 -24.97 -4.85
N VAL A 24 5.46 -24.85 -4.79
CA VAL A 24 4.77 -23.57 -4.68
C VAL A 24 3.98 -23.59 -3.38
N TYR A 25 4.10 -22.52 -2.60
CA TYR A 25 3.26 -22.26 -1.44
C TYR A 25 2.09 -21.40 -1.86
N VAL A 26 0.87 -21.86 -1.64
CA VAL A 26 -0.36 -21.17 -2.03
C VAL A 26 -1.10 -20.71 -0.78
N ILE A 27 -1.40 -19.43 -0.68
CA ILE A 27 -2.22 -18.87 0.38
C ILE A 27 -3.67 -18.80 -0.12
N THR A 28 -4.58 -19.42 0.61
CA THR A 28 -6.02 -19.39 0.33
C THR A 28 -6.78 -18.63 1.40
N LYS A 29 -7.97 -18.11 1.02
CA LYS A 29 -8.96 -17.54 1.93
C LYS A 29 -10.25 -18.36 1.76
N GLU A 30 -10.49 -19.26 2.68
CA GLU A 30 -11.59 -20.23 2.63
C GLU A 30 -12.68 -19.91 3.66
N TRP A 31 -13.89 -20.41 3.43
CA TRP A 31 -14.89 -20.43 4.48
C TRP A 31 -14.41 -21.28 5.67
N SER A 32 -14.62 -20.79 6.88
CA SER A 32 -14.28 -21.56 8.10
C SER A 32 -15.07 -22.86 8.16
N ASP A 33 -14.51 -23.89 8.80
CA ASP A 33 -15.17 -25.19 8.98
C ASP A 33 -16.48 -25.06 9.75
N GLU A 34 -16.59 -24.10 10.66
CA GLU A 34 -17.83 -23.79 11.37
C GLU A 34 -18.87 -23.21 10.43
N PHE A 35 -18.48 -22.24 9.60
CA PHE A 35 -19.40 -21.57 8.67
C PHE A 35 -19.84 -22.47 7.51
N LYS A 36 -18.99 -23.41 7.07
CA LYS A 36 -19.33 -24.43 6.05
C LYS A 36 -20.51 -25.32 6.48
N LYS A 37 -20.68 -25.56 7.79
CA LYS A 37 -21.75 -26.40 8.35
C LYS A 37 -23.11 -25.73 8.40
N ILE A 38 -23.19 -24.41 8.15
CA ILE A 38 -24.43 -23.66 8.19
C ILE A 38 -25.19 -23.86 6.88
N GLU A 39 -26.36 -24.48 6.91
CA GLU A 39 -27.19 -24.77 5.73
C GLU A 39 -27.74 -23.51 5.10
N ASN A 40 -28.32 -22.58 5.91
CA ASN A 40 -28.90 -21.33 5.45
C ASN A 40 -28.12 -20.13 5.98
N LYS A 41 -27.05 -19.74 5.24
CA LYS A 41 -26.09 -18.72 5.65
C LYS A 41 -26.66 -17.30 5.76
N THR A 42 -27.74 -17.01 5.01
CA THR A 42 -28.34 -15.68 4.95
C THR A 42 -29.24 -15.39 6.14
N ASP A 43 -29.80 -16.43 6.78
CA ASP A 43 -30.80 -16.31 7.83
C ASP A 43 -30.23 -16.47 9.25
N GLN A 44 -28.91 -16.71 9.34
CA GLN A 44 -28.24 -16.86 10.63
C GLN A 44 -27.94 -15.50 11.27
N PRO A 45 -28.26 -15.30 12.56
CA PRO A 45 -27.83 -14.12 13.28
C PRO A 45 -26.30 -14.10 13.41
N THR A 46 -25.69 -12.95 13.18
CA THR A 46 -24.27 -12.76 13.41
C THR A 46 -24.01 -12.47 14.88
N VAL A 47 -23.36 -13.41 15.58
CA VAL A 47 -22.94 -13.24 16.98
C VAL A 47 -21.56 -12.57 17.00
N ILE A 48 -21.49 -11.35 17.56
CA ILE A 48 -20.27 -10.57 17.67
C ILE A 48 -19.77 -10.64 19.11
N ASN A 49 -18.64 -11.31 19.31
CA ASN A 49 -17.99 -11.43 20.61
C ASN A 49 -16.51 -11.02 20.59
N LYS A 50 -16.00 -10.56 19.43
CA LYS A 50 -14.62 -10.09 19.24
C LYS A 50 -14.59 -8.88 18.33
N LEU A 51 -13.61 -7.99 18.52
CA LEU A 51 -13.39 -6.78 17.73
C LEU A 51 -11.97 -6.76 17.12
N PRO A 52 -11.79 -6.24 15.92
CA PRO A 52 -12.85 -5.89 14.96
C PRO A 52 -13.54 -7.16 14.44
N PHE A 53 -14.79 -7.03 14.04
CA PHE A 53 -15.56 -8.14 13.45
C PHE A 53 -15.79 -7.98 11.94
N ARG A 54 -15.58 -6.78 11.43
CA ARG A 54 -15.82 -6.39 10.04
C ARG A 54 -14.78 -5.39 9.58
N PHE A 55 -14.38 -5.50 8.32
CA PHE A 55 -13.63 -4.46 7.60
C PHE A 55 -14.41 -4.02 6.35
N ASP A 56 -14.23 -2.76 5.96
CA ASP A 56 -14.74 -2.24 4.71
C ASP A 56 -14.22 -3.07 3.54
N THR A 57 -15.05 -3.27 2.52
CA THR A 57 -14.81 -4.11 1.35
C THR A 57 -14.65 -5.61 1.63
N THR A 58 -14.25 -6.02 2.85
CA THR A 58 -14.08 -7.43 3.23
C THR A 58 -15.35 -8.04 3.84
N GLY A 59 -16.17 -7.22 4.52
CA GLY A 59 -17.34 -7.68 5.28
C GLY A 59 -16.93 -8.35 6.60
N VAL A 60 -17.76 -9.29 7.07
CA VAL A 60 -17.55 -10.02 8.33
C VAL A 60 -16.34 -10.95 8.18
N ILE A 61 -15.38 -10.82 9.13
CA ILE A 61 -14.10 -11.55 9.06
C ILE A 61 -14.11 -12.91 9.74
N TYR A 62 -15.13 -13.22 10.55
CA TYR A 62 -15.18 -14.50 11.30
C TYR A 62 -15.44 -15.72 10.43
N ASN A 63 -16.08 -15.51 9.29
CA ASN A 63 -16.58 -16.59 8.46
C ASN A 63 -15.51 -17.19 7.56
N LYS A 64 -14.34 -16.59 7.49
CA LYS A 64 -13.24 -17.02 6.62
C LYS A 64 -11.95 -17.23 7.40
N ARG A 65 -11.12 -18.15 6.91
CA ARG A 65 -9.80 -18.47 7.44
C ARG A 65 -8.78 -18.51 6.32
N PHE A 66 -7.55 -18.23 6.68
CA PHE A 66 -6.43 -18.28 5.75
C PHE A 66 -5.61 -19.55 6.00
N HIS A 67 -5.31 -20.25 4.93
CA HIS A 67 -4.52 -21.49 4.95
C HIS A 67 -3.29 -21.36 4.08
N ILE A 68 -2.28 -22.19 4.32
CA ILE A 68 -1.14 -22.33 3.41
C ILE A 68 -1.08 -23.79 2.95
N TYR A 69 -1.04 -23.94 1.63
CA TYR A 69 -0.83 -25.23 0.96
C TYR A 69 0.56 -25.26 0.34
N LYS A 70 1.20 -26.42 0.42
CA LYS A 70 2.44 -26.75 -0.27
C LYS A 70 2.13 -27.65 -1.44
N VAL A 71 2.48 -27.23 -2.64
CA VAL A 71 2.25 -27.97 -3.89
C VAL A 71 3.59 -28.40 -4.46
N ASN A 72 3.76 -29.71 -4.63
CA ASN A 72 4.94 -30.24 -5.33
C ASN A 72 4.74 -30.15 -6.83
N ILE A 73 5.60 -29.45 -7.54
CA ILE A 73 5.45 -29.19 -8.97
C ILE A 73 5.55 -30.45 -9.85
N SER A 74 6.41 -31.41 -9.45
CA SER A 74 6.62 -32.62 -10.22
C SER A 74 5.53 -33.67 -9.98
N SER A 75 5.17 -33.94 -8.73
CA SER A 75 4.21 -34.97 -8.35
C SER A 75 2.77 -34.46 -8.26
N LEU A 76 2.56 -33.14 -8.26
CA LEU A 76 1.27 -32.47 -8.02
C LEU A 76 0.65 -32.80 -6.64
N LYS A 77 1.43 -33.32 -5.73
CA LYS A 77 0.95 -33.55 -4.36
C LYS A 77 0.70 -32.24 -3.68
N ILE A 78 -0.52 -32.07 -3.14
CA ILE A 78 -0.95 -30.91 -2.38
C ILE A 78 -1.01 -31.30 -0.89
N GLU A 79 -0.47 -30.46 -0.02
CA GLU A 79 -0.48 -30.64 1.42
C GLU A 79 -0.86 -29.32 2.10
N LYS A 80 -1.88 -29.32 2.97
CA LYS A 80 -2.22 -28.19 3.83
C LYS A 80 -1.21 -28.15 4.98
N ILE A 81 -0.26 -27.21 4.93
CA ILE A 81 0.82 -27.09 5.93
C ILE A 81 0.50 -26.09 7.04
N VAL A 82 -0.43 -25.16 6.80
CA VAL A 82 -0.99 -24.27 7.82
C VAL A 82 -2.51 -24.35 7.73
N ASP A 83 -3.13 -24.77 8.83
CA ASP A 83 -4.58 -24.86 8.97
C ASP A 83 -5.10 -23.66 9.77
N GLY A 84 -5.66 -22.68 9.06
CA GLY A 84 -6.14 -21.44 9.65
C GLY A 84 -7.36 -21.61 10.57
N ASP A 85 -8.14 -22.69 10.43
CA ASP A 85 -9.24 -22.95 11.36
C ASP A 85 -8.71 -23.33 12.75
N LYS A 86 -7.72 -24.22 12.82
CA LYS A 86 -7.06 -24.61 14.07
C LYS A 86 -6.35 -23.45 14.74
N GLU A 87 -5.71 -22.60 13.95
CA GLU A 87 -4.88 -21.50 14.42
C GLU A 87 -5.67 -20.18 14.52
N SER A 88 -6.94 -20.15 14.13
CA SER A 88 -7.79 -18.94 14.09
C SER A 88 -7.15 -17.80 13.29
N LEU A 89 -6.51 -18.10 12.16
CA LEU A 89 -5.85 -17.12 11.31
C LEU A 89 -6.87 -16.36 10.46
N LEU A 90 -6.93 -15.05 10.67
CA LEU A 90 -7.85 -14.12 10.03
C LEU A 90 -7.23 -13.38 8.84
N SER A 91 -5.90 -13.39 8.74
CA SER A 91 -5.15 -13.01 7.54
C SER A 91 -3.82 -13.73 7.47
N ILE A 92 -3.32 -13.91 6.26
CA ILE A 92 -1.92 -14.20 5.96
C ILE A 92 -1.55 -13.26 4.81
N SER A 93 -0.50 -12.45 4.97
CA SER A 93 -0.08 -11.52 3.95
C SER A 93 1.23 -11.96 3.28
N SER A 94 2.36 -11.57 3.76
CA SER A 94 3.65 -11.89 3.18
C SER A 94 4.14 -13.26 3.63
N LEU A 95 4.70 -14.05 2.71
CA LEU A 95 5.23 -15.41 2.94
C LEU A 95 6.60 -15.52 2.28
N ILE A 96 7.59 -16.06 3.00
CA ILE A 96 8.92 -16.34 2.47
C ILE A 96 9.47 -17.65 3.02
N GLU A 97 10.35 -18.31 2.26
CA GLU A 97 11.22 -19.39 2.69
C GLU A 97 12.61 -18.82 2.98
N VAL A 98 13.23 -19.23 4.08
CA VAL A 98 14.61 -18.88 4.43
C VAL A 98 15.32 -20.14 4.87
N GLY A 99 16.19 -20.66 4.01
CA GLY A 99 16.75 -21.99 4.19
C GLY A 99 15.69 -23.08 4.18
N SER A 100 15.47 -23.76 5.30
CA SER A 100 14.40 -24.79 5.45
C SER A 100 13.16 -24.28 6.18
N ASP A 101 13.17 -23.06 6.64
CA ASP A 101 12.14 -22.49 7.48
C ASP A 101 11.18 -21.59 6.68
N LEU A 102 9.89 -21.68 6.98
CA LEU A 102 8.87 -20.86 6.37
C LEU A 102 8.43 -19.78 7.35
N TYR A 103 8.42 -18.53 6.88
CA TYR A 103 7.99 -17.36 7.64
C TYR A 103 6.84 -16.65 6.93
N PHE A 104 5.87 -16.15 7.69
CA PHE A 104 4.78 -15.36 7.15
C PHE A 104 4.25 -14.34 8.17
N ILE A 105 3.53 -13.34 7.69
CA ILE A 105 2.77 -12.42 8.53
C ILE A 105 1.37 -12.99 8.69
N GLY A 106 0.95 -13.22 9.92
CA GLY A 106 -0.39 -13.72 10.24
C GLY A 106 -1.09 -12.86 11.28
N SER A 107 -2.41 -12.68 11.17
CA SER A 107 -3.21 -11.99 12.17
C SER A 107 -4.22 -12.90 12.85
N GLN A 108 -4.40 -12.64 14.13
CA GLN A 108 -5.35 -13.32 15.03
C GLN A 108 -5.97 -12.29 15.96
N HIS A 109 -7.15 -12.57 16.53
CA HIS A 109 -7.58 -11.78 17.67
C HIS A 109 -6.64 -12.00 18.86
N ASN A 110 -6.42 -10.94 19.65
CA ASN A 110 -5.75 -11.08 20.94
C ASN A 110 -6.59 -11.94 21.90
N GLU A 111 -6.01 -12.35 23.04
CA GLU A 111 -6.66 -13.22 24.03
C GLU A 111 -8.02 -12.69 24.50
N ASN A 112 -8.14 -11.37 24.66
CA ASN A 112 -9.37 -10.71 25.09
C ASN A 112 -10.37 -10.46 23.96
N GLY A 113 -10.03 -10.76 22.71
CA GLY A 113 -10.88 -10.51 21.54
C GLY A 113 -11.18 -9.04 21.25
N THR A 114 -10.35 -8.11 21.71
CA THR A 114 -10.59 -6.68 21.57
C THR A 114 -9.88 -6.03 20.40
N MET A 115 -8.91 -6.74 19.81
CA MET A 115 -8.15 -6.27 18.63
C MET A 115 -7.57 -7.43 17.84
N LEU A 116 -7.20 -7.16 16.58
CA LEU A 116 -6.33 -8.04 15.81
C LEU A 116 -4.87 -7.70 16.09
N GLU A 117 -4.08 -8.73 16.27
CA GLU A 117 -2.63 -8.66 16.40
C GLU A 117 -1.97 -9.31 15.19
N GLU A 118 -1.00 -8.63 14.61
CA GLU A 118 -0.16 -9.18 13.55
C GLU A 118 1.17 -9.60 14.11
N HIS A 119 1.58 -10.80 13.71
CA HIS A 119 2.85 -11.39 14.11
C HIS A 119 3.61 -11.89 12.88
N ILE A 120 4.93 -11.81 12.95
CA ILE A 120 5.79 -12.61 12.10
C ILE A 120 5.80 -13.99 12.71
N ILE A 121 5.36 -14.98 11.94
CA ILE A 121 5.17 -16.35 12.39
C ILE A 121 6.14 -17.26 11.62
N LYS A 122 6.80 -18.15 12.36
CA LYS A 122 7.65 -19.21 11.81
C LYS A 122 6.92 -20.54 11.90
N LEU A 123 6.91 -21.31 10.81
CA LEU A 123 6.43 -22.70 10.80
C LEU A 123 7.57 -23.64 11.17
N VAL A 124 7.47 -24.33 12.31
CA VAL A 124 8.46 -25.27 12.81
C VAL A 124 7.79 -26.63 13.04
N LYS A 125 8.13 -27.66 12.25
CA LYS A 125 7.57 -29.02 12.40
C LYS A 125 6.05 -29.01 12.59
N SER A 126 5.32 -28.32 11.72
CA SER A 126 3.85 -28.15 11.75
C SER A 126 3.30 -27.38 12.96
N LYS A 127 4.13 -26.64 13.69
CA LYS A 127 3.72 -25.72 14.76
C LYS A 127 4.01 -24.29 14.36
N LEU A 128 3.11 -23.39 14.69
CA LEU A 128 3.29 -21.95 14.49
C LEU A 128 3.98 -21.33 15.72
N VAL A 129 5.05 -20.62 15.47
CA VAL A 129 5.83 -19.91 16.50
C VAL A 129 5.80 -18.42 16.18
N LYS A 130 5.18 -17.62 17.04
CA LYS A 130 5.24 -16.16 16.94
C LYS A 130 6.65 -15.68 17.27
N ILE A 131 7.28 -14.96 16.33
CA ILE A 131 8.66 -14.50 16.48
C ILE A 131 8.72 -13.21 17.29
N ASN A 132 7.76 -12.30 17.08
CA ASN A 132 7.73 -10.97 17.70
C ASN A 132 6.49 -10.77 18.58
N SER A 133 6.50 -9.70 19.37
CA SER A 133 5.42 -9.33 20.30
C SER A 133 4.23 -8.62 19.65
N GLY A 134 4.15 -8.61 18.32
CA GLY A 134 3.11 -7.90 17.56
C GLY A 134 3.65 -6.67 16.83
N GLY A 135 2.84 -6.12 15.91
CA GLY A 135 3.16 -4.96 15.09
C GLY A 135 2.08 -4.71 14.05
N MET A 136 2.44 -3.98 12.99
CA MET A 136 1.72 -3.91 11.72
C MET A 136 2.75 -4.07 10.61
N PHE A 137 2.55 -5.05 9.73
CA PHE A 137 3.54 -5.39 8.73
C PHE A 137 2.90 -5.55 7.36
N ASN A 138 3.57 -4.99 6.34
CA ASN A 138 3.14 -5.11 4.95
C ASN A 138 3.90 -6.23 4.23
N GLN A 139 5.17 -6.43 4.59
CA GLN A 139 6.07 -7.36 3.90
C GLN A 139 7.13 -7.91 4.86
N ILE A 140 7.54 -9.17 4.65
CA ILE A 140 8.78 -9.74 5.19
C ILE A 140 9.70 -10.14 4.05
N PHE A 141 10.99 -10.07 4.28
CA PHE A 141 12.03 -10.49 3.32
C PHE A 141 13.29 -10.93 4.06
N SER A 142 14.16 -11.61 3.36
CA SER A 142 15.45 -12.03 3.91
C SER A 142 16.60 -11.51 3.07
N LEU A 143 17.72 -11.23 3.74
CA LEU A 143 18.99 -10.89 3.11
C LEU A 143 20.12 -11.53 3.91
N LYS A 144 20.92 -12.40 3.28
CA LYS A 144 22.02 -13.14 3.92
C LYS A 144 21.55 -13.84 5.21
N ASP A 145 20.47 -14.61 5.10
CA ASP A 145 19.80 -15.37 6.16
C ASP A 145 19.30 -14.53 7.35
N LYS A 146 19.32 -13.21 7.24
CA LYS A 146 18.72 -12.30 8.22
C LYS A 146 17.32 -11.90 7.79
N LEU A 147 16.40 -11.91 8.75
CA LEU A 147 15.01 -11.56 8.53
C LEU A 147 14.78 -10.06 8.70
N TYR A 148 13.97 -9.50 7.82
CA TYR A 148 13.55 -8.10 7.84
C TYR A 148 12.04 -8.02 7.64
N ALA A 149 11.46 -6.90 8.07
CA ALA A 149 10.06 -6.58 7.82
C ALA A 149 9.89 -5.13 7.34
N VAL A 150 8.86 -4.87 6.58
CA VAL A 150 8.38 -3.50 6.29
C VAL A 150 7.13 -3.29 7.10
N GLY A 151 7.11 -2.24 7.92
CA GLY A 151 5.95 -1.98 8.77
C GLY A 151 6.26 -1.14 10.00
N LEU A 152 5.43 -1.31 11.03
CA LEU A 152 5.50 -0.62 12.31
C LEU A 152 5.86 -1.61 13.42
N ARG A 153 6.73 -1.20 14.35
CA ARG A 153 7.12 -2.03 15.49
C ARG A 153 5.97 -2.34 16.44
N LYS A 154 5.01 -1.40 16.55
CA LYS A 154 3.83 -1.52 17.40
C LYS A 154 2.61 -1.02 16.63
N ARG A 155 1.48 -1.70 16.76
CA ARG A 155 0.24 -1.29 16.13
C ARG A 155 -0.23 0.10 16.55
N PHE A 156 -0.01 0.48 17.80
CA PHE A 156 -0.41 1.79 18.34
C PHE A 156 0.52 2.95 17.97
N ASP A 157 1.62 2.68 17.26
CA ASP A 157 2.45 3.74 16.71
C ASP A 157 1.78 4.43 15.50
N TRP A 158 0.72 3.84 14.94
CA TRP A 158 -0.05 4.44 13.84
C TRP A 158 -0.81 5.71 14.27
N PRO A 159 -0.87 6.80 13.46
CA PRO A 159 -0.21 6.92 12.16
C PRO A 159 1.27 7.28 12.30
N THR A 160 2.08 6.57 11.58
CA THR A 160 3.50 6.84 11.40
C THR A 160 3.97 6.21 10.09
N ASN A 161 5.13 6.62 9.57
CA ASN A 161 5.69 6.04 8.37
C ASN A 161 6.01 4.55 8.58
N THR A 162 5.65 3.71 7.62
CA THR A 162 6.17 2.35 7.54
C THR A 162 7.66 2.41 7.21
N THR A 163 8.44 1.56 7.85
CA THR A 163 9.91 1.54 7.72
C THR A 163 10.43 0.12 7.54
N ILE A 164 11.70 0.00 7.16
CA ILE A 164 12.37 -1.30 7.13
C ILE A 164 12.90 -1.62 8.52
N LEU A 165 12.50 -2.75 9.04
CA LEU A 165 12.86 -3.26 10.36
C LEU A 165 13.75 -4.49 10.25
N LYS A 166 14.80 -4.55 11.07
CA LYS A 166 15.56 -5.78 11.33
C LYS A 166 14.83 -6.62 12.35
N VAL A 167 14.69 -7.90 12.10
CA VAL A 167 14.10 -8.89 13.02
C VAL A 167 15.23 -9.74 13.59
N SER A 168 15.51 -9.61 14.88
CA SER A 168 16.53 -10.42 15.54
C SER A 168 16.01 -11.83 15.87
N GLU A 169 16.89 -12.76 16.17
CA GLU A 169 16.53 -14.16 16.50
C GLU A 169 15.55 -14.27 17.69
N ASN A 170 15.67 -13.35 18.66
CA ASN A 170 14.74 -13.27 19.79
C ASN A 170 13.49 -12.42 19.50
N GLY A 171 13.25 -12.06 18.24
CA GLY A 171 12.06 -11.32 17.79
C GLY A 171 12.06 -9.81 18.07
N LYS A 172 13.17 -9.24 18.57
CA LYS A 172 13.26 -7.80 18.76
C LYS A 172 13.32 -7.09 17.41
N LEU A 173 12.48 -6.06 17.25
CA LEU A 173 12.41 -5.22 16.07
C LEU A 173 13.25 -3.93 16.26
N SER A 174 14.11 -3.61 15.30
CA SER A 174 14.89 -2.39 15.26
C SER A 174 14.91 -1.78 13.87
N PHE A 175 15.00 -0.45 13.76
CA PHE A 175 15.08 0.23 12.47
C PHE A 175 16.35 -0.18 11.71
N LEU A 176 16.22 -0.41 10.40
CA LEU A 176 17.38 -0.59 9.51
C LEU A 176 18.08 0.75 9.31
N GLU A 177 17.33 1.81 9.05
CA GLU A 177 17.79 3.19 8.87
C GLU A 177 16.86 4.12 9.67
N HIS A 178 17.34 4.63 10.79
CA HIS A 178 16.52 5.46 11.68
C HIS A 178 16.25 6.85 11.13
N GLU A 179 17.19 7.39 10.34
CA GLU A 179 17.13 8.76 9.83
C GLU A 179 16.28 8.89 8.55
N PHE A 180 15.88 7.77 7.93
CA PHE A 180 15.07 7.79 6.72
C PHE A 180 13.60 7.99 7.08
N ASP A 181 13.18 9.25 7.15
CA ASP A 181 11.81 9.64 7.55
C ASP A 181 10.86 9.75 6.36
N ARG A 182 10.63 8.62 5.69
CA ARG A 182 9.66 8.49 4.59
C ARG A 182 8.90 7.18 4.69
N ASN A 183 7.70 7.16 4.13
CA ASN A 183 6.85 5.97 4.11
C ASN A 183 7.36 4.97 3.07
N VAL A 184 7.86 3.83 3.52
CA VAL A 184 8.31 2.73 2.66
C VAL A 184 7.09 1.93 2.20
N VAL A 185 6.93 1.78 0.89
CA VAL A 185 5.79 1.10 0.25
C VAL A 185 6.07 -0.39 0.04
N SER A 186 7.21 -0.71 -0.56
CA SER A 186 7.62 -2.09 -0.85
C SER A 186 9.15 -2.22 -0.93
N VAL A 187 9.64 -3.45 -0.80
CA VAL A 187 11.07 -3.77 -0.82
C VAL A 187 11.33 -4.95 -1.75
N LYS A 188 12.42 -4.88 -2.52
CA LYS A 188 12.99 -6.02 -3.25
C LYS A 188 14.50 -6.10 -3.03
N ILE A 189 15.01 -7.32 -3.15
CA ILE A 189 16.44 -7.61 -3.02
C ILE A 189 17.01 -7.89 -4.41
N TYR A 190 18.12 -7.24 -4.71
CA TYR A 190 18.88 -7.53 -5.92
C TYR A 190 20.38 -7.39 -5.62
N ASN A 191 21.19 -8.36 -6.07
CA ASN A 191 22.66 -8.41 -5.87
C ASN A 191 23.10 -8.14 -4.42
N ASN A 192 22.40 -8.74 -3.44
CA ASN A 192 22.64 -8.53 -2.01
C ASN A 192 22.48 -7.07 -1.52
N GLU A 193 21.75 -6.26 -2.25
CA GLU A 193 21.37 -4.91 -1.86
C GLU A 193 19.86 -4.80 -1.69
N ILE A 194 19.42 -3.88 -0.82
CA ILE A 194 18.03 -3.60 -0.53
C ILE A 194 17.59 -2.40 -1.35
N PHE A 195 16.53 -2.58 -2.14
CA PHE A 195 15.86 -1.51 -2.87
C PHE A 195 14.45 -1.33 -2.34
N CYS A 196 13.98 -0.10 -2.20
CA CYS A 196 12.62 0.18 -1.75
C CYS A 196 11.94 1.25 -2.61
N LEU A 197 10.62 1.10 -2.75
CA LEU A 197 9.74 2.20 -3.11
C LEU A 197 9.37 2.98 -1.87
N TYR A 198 9.37 4.30 -1.96
CA TYR A 198 9.00 5.18 -0.87
C TYR A 198 8.23 6.41 -1.37
N GLU A 199 7.40 6.99 -0.52
CA GLU A 199 6.61 8.18 -0.82
C GLU A 199 7.37 9.44 -0.44
N ASP A 200 7.41 10.43 -1.35
CA ASP A 200 7.97 11.75 -1.11
C ASP A 200 7.24 12.84 -1.90
N SER A 201 6.58 13.75 -1.20
CA SER A 201 5.97 14.97 -1.77
C SER A 201 5.13 14.69 -3.04
N GLY A 202 4.21 13.72 -2.95
CA GLY A 202 3.32 13.32 -4.03
C GLY A 202 3.94 12.42 -5.10
N LYS A 203 5.16 11.90 -4.86
CA LYS A 203 5.85 10.94 -5.72
C LYS A 203 5.94 9.59 -5.02
N THR A 204 6.13 8.54 -5.80
CA THR A 204 6.65 7.26 -5.30
C THR A 204 7.93 6.94 -6.06
N LEU A 205 9.03 6.96 -5.35
CA LEU A 205 10.39 6.92 -5.89
C LEU A 205 11.08 5.62 -5.52
N LEU A 206 12.14 5.27 -6.27
CA LEU A 206 12.98 4.11 -6.03
C LEU A 206 14.30 4.50 -5.36
N ARG A 207 14.63 3.84 -4.25
CA ARG A 207 15.86 4.04 -3.48
C ARG A 207 16.66 2.76 -3.34
N ASN A 208 17.97 2.83 -3.52
CA ASN A 208 18.91 1.85 -3.01
C ASN A 208 19.19 2.17 -1.53
N VAL A 209 18.66 1.34 -0.64
CA VAL A 209 18.78 1.53 0.81
C VAL A 209 20.21 1.28 1.28
N SER A 210 20.91 0.31 0.66
CA SER A 210 22.27 -0.06 1.03
C SER A 210 23.28 1.06 0.73
N GLN A 211 23.04 1.80 -0.35
CA GLN A 211 23.86 2.95 -0.79
C GLN A 211 23.31 4.30 -0.33
N LYS A 212 22.10 4.31 0.24
CA LYS A 212 21.36 5.52 0.65
C LYS A 212 21.09 6.50 -0.50
N GLU A 213 20.88 5.98 -1.70
CA GLU A 213 20.73 6.76 -2.93
C GLU A 213 19.35 6.59 -3.55
N THR A 214 18.72 7.69 -3.97
CA THR A 214 17.53 7.66 -4.82
C THR A 214 17.95 7.45 -6.26
N ILE A 215 17.40 6.40 -6.90
CA ILE A 215 17.81 5.96 -8.24
C ILE A 215 17.08 6.73 -9.34
N ILE A 216 15.82 7.10 -9.08
CA ILE A 216 14.95 7.78 -10.04
C ILE A 216 14.27 8.94 -9.31
N GLU A 217 14.54 10.17 -9.77
CA GLU A 217 14.01 11.43 -9.22
C GLU A 217 13.20 12.16 -10.29
N GLU A 218 12.09 11.57 -10.74
CA GLU A 218 11.19 12.19 -11.70
C GLU A 218 9.82 12.48 -11.07
N ASP A 219 9.02 13.33 -11.70
CA ASP A 219 7.65 13.65 -11.26
C ASP A 219 6.67 12.55 -11.66
N ILE A 220 6.83 11.39 -11.03
CA ILE A 220 6.12 10.15 -11.33
C ILE A 220 5.73 9.37 -10.07
N THR A 221 4.87 8.40 -10.26
CA THR A 221 4.59 7.34 -9.29
C THR A 221 5.06 6.00 -9.83
N ILE A 222 6.07 5.42 -9.21
CA ILE A 222 6.52 4.05 -9.50
C ILE A 222 5.61 3.10 -8.73
N LYS A 223 4.93 2.19 -9.45
CA LYS A 223 4.01 1.18 -8.89
C LYS A 223 4.73 -0.10 -8.50
N ASP A 224 5.68 -0.50 -9.31
CA ASP A 224 6.51 -1.68 -9.08
C ASP A 224 7.84 -1.56 -9.84
N PHE A 225 8.82 -2.36 -9.47
CA PHE A 225 10.12 -2.44 -10.15
C PHE A 225 10.66 -3.86 -10.13
N ASN A 226 11.51 -4.18 -11.07
CA ASN A 226 12.24 -5.45 -11.08
C ASN A 226 13.56 -5.33 -11.83
N PHE A 227 14.49 -6.21 -11.51
CA PHE A 227 15.75 -6.37 -12.25
C PHE A 227 15.69 -7.62 -13.13
N ILE A 228 16.14 -7.52 -14.38
CA ILE A 228 16.31 -8.64 -15.30
C ILE A 228 17.74 -8.58 -15.81
N GLY A 229 18.58 -9.52 -15.37
CA GLY A 229 20.03 -9.34 -15.48
C GLY A 229 20.45 -8.09 -14.69
N GLU A 230 21.23 -7.21 -15.31
CA GLU A 230 21.67 -5.94 -14.71
C GLU A 230 20.71 -4.77 -15.00
N ASP A 231 19.70 -4.98 -15.79
CA ASP A 231 18.76 -3.96 -16.21
C ASP A 231 17.64 -3.75 -15.21
N LEU A 232 17.35 -2.48 -14.88
CA LEU A 232 16.24 -2.09 -14.04
C LEU A 232 15.02 -1.72 -14.89
N TYR A 233 13.90 -2.33 -14.56
CA TYR A 233 12.58 -2.08 -15.15
C TYR A 233 11.63 -1.58 -14.08
N VAL A 234 10.77 -0.62 -14.44
CA VAL A 234 9.73 -0.08 -13.54
C VAL A 234 8.38 -0.04 -14.24
N ILE A 235 7.33 -0.22 -13.48
CA ILE A 235 5.97 0.17 -13.87
C ILE A 235 5.72 1.52 -13.24
N ALA A 236 5.45 2.53 -14.05
CA ALA A 236 5.25 3.89 -13.56
C ALA A 236 4.19 4.62 -14.37
N ASN A 237 3.61 5.64 -13.73
CA ASN A 237 2.72 6.60 -14.36
C ASN A 237 3.12 8.03 -13.97
N SER A 238 2.51 9.00 -14.63
CA SER A 238 2.61 10.42 -14.28
C SER A 238 1.20 11.00 -14.12
N PHE A 239 1.11 12.26 -13.79
CA PHE A 239 -0.19 12.93 -13.61
C PHE A 239 -1.12 12.82 -14.83
N SER A 240 -0.56 12.82 -16.06
CA SER A 240 -1.32 12.80 -17.32
C SER A 240 -1.19 11.51 -18.13
N HIS A 241 -0.39 10.55 -17.71
CA HIS A 241 -0.16 9.30 -18.46
C HIS A 241 -0.35 8.09 -17.55
N PRO A 242 -1.19 7.12 -17.95
CA PRO A 242 -1.40 5.88 -17.19
C PRO A 242 -0.16 4.99 -17.15
N ASP A 243 -0.28 3.88 -16.41
CA ASP A 243 0.82 2.95 -16.15
C ASP A 243 1.45 2.38 -17.42
N GLU A 244 2.76 2.48 -17.53
CA GLU A 244 3.56 1.87 -18.59
C GLU A 244 4.82 1.21 -18.00
N ILE A 245 5.42 0.29 -18.75
CA ILE A 245 6.70 -0.31 -18.41
C ILE A 245 7.81 0.55 -18.99
N PHE A 246 8.77 0.87 -18.14
CA PHE A 246 9.99 1.60 -18.52
C PHE A 246 11.24 0.78 -18.15
N LYS A 247 12.30 1.03 -18.89
CA LYS A 247 13.66 0.58 -18.57
C LYS A 247 14.52 1.78 -18.19
N LEU A 248 15.30 1.69 -17.13
CA LEU A 248 16.29 2.70 -16.81
C LEU A 248 17.50 2.58 -17.74
N VAL A 249 17.81 3.61 -18.51
CA VAL A 249 18.93 3.67 -19.47
C VAL A 249 19.69 4.99 -19.27
N ASN A 250 20.95 4.92 -18.87
CA ASN A 250 21.78 6.11 -18.62
C ASN A 250 21.11 7.15 -17.70
N GLY A 251 20.50 6.69 -16.62
CA GLY A 251 19.84 7.53 -15.61
C GLY A 251 18.48 8.12 -16.03
N ARG A 252 17.91 7.68 -17.17
CA ARG A 252 16.58 8.14 -17.66
C ARG A 252 15.66 6.97 -17.94
N LEU A 253 14.38 7.17 -17.72
CA LEU A 253 13.35 6.19 -18.03
C LEU A 253 13.05 6.19 -19.53
N LYS A 254 13.20 5.03 -20.16
CA LYS A 254 12.80 4.78 -21.55
C LYS A 254 11.57 3.88 -21.55
N LYS A 255 10.44 4.39 -22.10
CA LYS A 255 9.21 3.62 -22.27
C LYS A 255 9.46 2.40 -23.16
N LEU A 256 8.93 1.24 -22.73
CA LEU A 256 9.01 -0.03 -23.46
C LEU A 256 7.63 -0.55 -23.90
N SER A 257 6.62 -0.43 -23.04
CA SER A 257 5.29 -0.94 -23.37
C SER A 257 4.48 0.07 -24.19
N THR A 258 3.50 -0.45 -24.88
CA THR A 258 2.55 0.31 -25.71
C THR A 258 1.11 0.06 -25.24
N THR A 259 0.95 -0.38 -23.98
CA THR A 259 -0.33 -0.84 -23.45
C THR A 259 -1.40 0.24 -23.50
N ASN A 260 -1.02 1.50 -23.26
CA ASN A 260 -1.94 2.63 -23.25
C ASN A 260 -1.76 3.56 -24.46
N ASP A 261 -1.12 3.12 -25.55
CA ASP A 261 -0.92 3.99 -26.72
C ASP A 261 -2.25 4.39 -27.37
N ASP A 262 -3.21 3.48 -27.48
CA ASP A 262 -4.54 3.80 -28.00
C ASP A 262 -5.26 4.83 -27.14
N PHE A 263 -5.17 4.71 -25.81
CA PHE A 263 -5.69 5.71 -24.90
C PHE A 263 -4.99 7.06 -25.07
N ASN A 264 -3.67 7.08 -25.03
CA ASN A 264 -2.87 8.31 -25.13
C ASN A 264 -3.04 9.03 -26.48
N ASN A 265 -3.31 8.29 -27.56
CA ASN A 265 -3.53 8.85 -28.89
C ASN A 265 -4.97 9.38 -29.10
N ASN A 266 -5.96 8.83 -28.40
CA ASN A 266 -7.37 9.12 -28.63
C ASN A 266 -8.03 9.90 -27.50
N VAL A 267 -7.44 9.96 -26.30
CA VAL A 267 -7.98 10.66 -25.14
C VAL A 267 -7.08 11.83 -24.77
N ARG A 268 -7.68 13.02 -24.75
CA ARG A 268 -6.98 14.20 -24.25
C ARG A 268 -6.90 14.15 -22.75
N THR A 269 -5.69 14.12 -22.21
CA THR A 269 -5.41 14.27 -20.79
C THR A 269 -4.94 15.70 -20.47
N PHE A 270 -5.01 16.05 -19.19
CA PHE A 270 -4.62 17.37 -18.68
C PHE A 270 -3.39 17.22 -17.79
N GLY A 271 -2.40 18.09 -17.97
CA GLY A 271 -1.30 18.26 -17.05
C GLY A 271 -1.74 18.99 -15.78
N CYS A 272 -0.85 19.10 -14.82
CA CYS A 272 -1.10 19.85 -13.59
C CYS A 272 -0.07 20.97 -13.40
N GLU A 273 -0.50 22.01 -12.69
CA GLU A 273 0.38 22.96 -12.04
C GLU A 273 0.62 22.51 -10.60
N TYR A 274 1.88 22.48 -10.16
CA TYR A 274 2.25 22.16 -8.79
C TYR A 274 2.78 23.40 -8.09
N HIS A 275 2.30 23.60 -6.86
CA HIS A 275 2.81 24.63 -5.96
C HIS A 275 2.93 24.10 -4.54
N ARG A 276 4.03 24.43 -3.89
CA ARG A 276 4.19 24.27 -2.44
C ARG A 276 3.68 25.53 -1.78
N ILE A 277 2.53 25.45 -1.16
CA ILE A 277 1.79 26.59 -0.62
C ILE A 277 2.05 26.76 0.86
N ASP A 278 2.68 27.85 1.26
CA ASP A 278 2.77 28.24 2.66
C ASP A 278 1.38 28.64 3.17
N THR A 279 0.87 27.95 4.18
CA THR A 279 -0.41 28.24 4.84
C THR A 279 -0.27 29.16 6.05
N GLY A 280 0.94 29.60 6.39
CA GLY A 280 1.26 30.32 7.61
C GLY A 280 1.45 29.40 8.83
N GLN A 281 1.14 28.11 8.69
CA GLN A 281 1.36 27.09 9.71
C GLN A 281 2.19 25.92 9.19
N SER A 282 2.12 25.63 7.88
CA SER A 282 2.87 24.58 7.20
C SER A 282 2.90 24.86 5.70
N ASP A 283 3.88 24.26 5.03
CA ASP A 283 3.93 24.21 3.56
C ASP A 283 3.14 23.01 3.06
N ILE A 284 2.22 23.22 2.12
CA ILE A 284 1.29 22.21 1.61
C ILE A 284 1.52 21.97 0.13
N ASP A 285 1.84 20.73 -0.23
CA ASP A 285 1.94 20.31 -1.63
C ASP A 285 0.54 20.33 -2.26
N THR A 286 0.39 21.09 -3.36
CA THR A 286 -0.91 21.36 -4.00
C THR A 286 -0.79 21.25 -5.51
N TRP A 287 -1.70 20.55 -6.14
CA TRP A 287 -1.80 20.35 -7.58
C TRP A 287 -3.10 20.95 -8.10
N GLY A 288 -3.04 21.53 -9.29
CA GLY A 288 -4.22 22.06 -9.97
C GLY A 288 -4.25 21.73 -11.44
N ILE A 289 -5.42 21.33 -11.95
CA ILE A 289 -5.71 21.27 -13.38
C ILE A 289 -6.45 22.55 -13.78
N PHE A 290 -5.86 23.33 -14.68
CA PHE A 290 -6.46 24.54 -15.21
C PHE A 290 -7.18 24.25 -16.52
N VAL A 291 -8.50 24.40 -16.55
CA VAL A 291 -9.34 24.30 -17.76
C VAL A 291 -9.72 25.68 -18.27
N GLY A 292 -9.87 26.66 -17.38
CA GLY A 292 -10.13 28.03 -17.76
C GLY A 292 -10.57 28.91 -16.57
N LYS A 293 -10.25 30.23 -16.67
CA LYS A 293 -10.47 31.20 -15.58
C LYS A 293 -11.94 31.36 -15.17
N ASN A 294 -12.86 31.16 -16.10
CA ASN A 294 -14.30 31.31 -15.91
C ASN A 294 -15.00 29.95 -15.70
N LYS A 295 -14.26 28.84 -15.52
CA LYS A 295 -14.81 27.52 -15.28
C LYS A 295 -15.00 27.29 -13.78
N PRO A 296 -16.04 26.51 -13.39
CA PRO A 296 -16.19 26.11 -11.99
C PRO A 296 -15.03 25.26 -11.52
N THR A 297 -14.78 25.25 -10.21
CA THR A 297 -13.63 24.56 -9.63
C THR A 297 -14.07 23.50 -8.61
N LEU A 298 -13.51 22.32 -8.70
CA LEU A 298 -13.66 21.23 -7.73
C LEU A 298 -12.42 21.18 -6.83
N LEU A 299 -12.63 21.20 -5.53
CA LEU A 299 -11.64 20.82 -4.53
C LEU A 299 -11.85 19.35 -4.22
N ASN A 300 -10.84 18.53 -4.48
CA ASN A 300 -10.87 17.10 -4.16
C ASN A 300 -9.93 16.81 -3.00
N ILE A 301 -10.44 16.11 -1.96
CA ILE A 301 -9.73 15.80 -0.72
C ILE A 301 -9.55 14.28 -0.63
N HIS A 302 -8.29 13.83 -0.52
CA HIS A 302 -7.99 12.40 -0.44
C HIS A 302 -8.45 11.74 0.86
N GLY A 303 -8.61 10.43 0.80
CA GLY A 303 -8.85 9.58 1.97
C GLY A 303 -7.59 9.35 2.80
N GLY A 304 -7.72 8.61 3.88
CA GLY A 304 -6.62 8.26 4.76
C GLY A 304 -6.87 8.67 6.22
N PRO A 305 -6.30 9.76 6.77
CA PRO A 305 -5.45 10.82 6.18
C PRO A 305 -4.05 10.37 5.74
N ALA A 306 -3.52 9.28 6.31
CA ALA A 306 -2.20 8.73 5.99
C ALA A 306 -2.14 8.16 4.55
N SER A 307 -2.18 9.05 3.58
CA SER A 307 -2.10 8.83 2.14
C SER A 307 -1.58 10.10 1.47
N GLN A 308 -1.43 10.11 0.16
CA GLN A 308 -1.09 11.32 -0.60
C GLN A 308 -1.73 11.31 -1.98
N TYR A 309 -2.07 12.51 -2.50
CA TYR A 309 -2.17 12.80 -3.92
C TYR A 309 -0.80 13.17 -4.47
N GLY A 310 -0.67 13.23 -5.80
CA GLY A 310 0.58 13.65 -6.39
C GLY A 310 0.70 13.33 -7.87
N TYR A 311 1.89 13.00 -8.30
CA TYR A 311 2.25 12.71 -9.69
C TYR A 311 1.84 11.29 -10.08
N THR A 312 0.54 10.98 -9.91
CA THR A 312 -0.06 9.70 -10.33
C THR A 312 -1.21 9.97 -11.29
N PHE A 313 -1.42 9.07 -12.25
CA PHE A 313 -2.59 9.13 -13.10
C PHE A 313 -3.84 8.84 -12.27
N PHE A 314 -4.67 9.85 -12.12
CA PHE A 314 -5.94 9.74 -11.42
C PHE A 314 -7.06 10.09 -12.39
N ASP A 315 -7.74 9.07 -12.90
CA ASP A 315 -8.75 9.16 -13.94
C ASP A 315 -9.93 10.06 -13.55
N GLU A 316 -10.26 10.10 -12.27
CA GLU A 316 -11.29 10.97 -11.72
C GLU A 316 -10.99 12.45 -11.99
N PHE A 317 -9.74 12.90 -11.78
CA PHE A 317 -9.32 14.27 -12.06
C PHE A 317 -9.39 14.58 -13.56
N GLN A 318 -8.98 13.65 -14.40
CA GLN A 318 -9.04 13.78 -15.86
C GLN A 318 -10.50 13.87 -16.33
N THR A 319 -11.40 13.09 -15.73
CA THR A 319 -12.84 13.09 -16.03
C THR A 319 -13.47 14.43 -15.67
N TYR A 320 -13.18 15.01 -14.50
CA TYR A 320 -13.70 16.32 -14.12
C TYR A 320 -13.16 17.43 -15.01
N ALA A 321 -11.88 17.39 -15.34
CA ALA A 321 -11.28 18.35 -16.25
C ALA A 321 -11.91 18.28 -17.65
N SER A 322 -12.15 17.07 -18.15
CA SER A 322 -12.85 16.84 -19.43
C SER A 322 -14.29 17.36 -19.41
N ALA A 323 -14.97 17.29 -18.24
CA ALA A 323 -16.31 17.86 -18.06
C ALA A 323 -16.30 19.40 -17.92
N GLY A 324 -15.14 20.03 -17.94
CA GLY A 324 -14.99 21.48 -17.93
C GLY A 324 -14.81 22.10 -16.55
N PHE A 325 -14.38 21.35 -15.55
CA PHE A 325 -14.05 21.85 -14.22
C PHE A 325 -12.53 22.06 -14.09
N ASN A 326 -12.12 23.15 -13.43
CA ASN A 326 -10.80 23.18 -12.83
C ASN A 326 -10.80 22.21 -11.65
N VAL A 327 -9.66 21.56 -11.37
CA VAL A 327 -9.54 20.62 -10.25
C VAL A 327 -8.37 21.07 -9.39
N ILE A 328 -8.57 21.14 -8.07
CA ILE A 328 -7.52 21.41 -7.09
C ILE A 328 -7.50 20.30 -6.07
N ALA A 329 -6.31 19.79 -5.76
CA ALA A 329 -6.07 18.78 -4.76
C ALA A 329 -4.80 19.12 -3.97
N CYS A 330 -4.75 18.79 -2.69
CA CYS A 330 -3.57 19.04 -1.85
C CYS A 330 -3.35 17.93 -0.84
N ASN A 331 -2.13 17.90 -0.29
CA ASN A 331 -1.76 16.99 0.80
C ASN A 331 -1.65 17.79 2.11
N PRO A 332 -2.73 17.90 2.89
CA PRO A 332 -2.71 18.59 4.18
C PRO A 332 -1.85 17.82 5.20
N ARG A 333 -1.56 18.45 6.33
CA ARG A 333 -0.99 17.73 7.49
C ARG A 333 -1.84 16.49 7.79
N GLY A 334 -1.18 15.38 8.10
CA GLY A 334 -1.78 14.05 8.17
C GLY A 334 -1.48 13.16 6.96
N SER A 335 -1.05 13.76 5.83
CA SER A 335 -0.65 13.01 4.63
C SER A 335 0.73 12.37 4.78
N THR A 336 0.99 11.32 3.99
CA THR A 336 2.33 10.71 3.85
C THR A 336 3.25 11.56 2.95
N GLY A 337 4.51 11.14 2.79
CA GLY A 337 5.47 11.79 1.90
C GLY A 337 6.19 13.02 2.47
N ARG A 338 5.88 13.44 3.69
CA ARG A 338 6.47 14.65 4.31
C ARG A 338 7.11 14.38 5.68
N GLY A 339 7.26 13.12 6.04
CA GLY A 339 7.86 12.70 7.29
C GLY A 339 6.88 12.51 8.44
N HIS A 340 7.43 11.99 9.54
CA HIS A 340 6.66 11.55 10.71
C HIS A 340 5.88 12.68 11.39
N ASP A 341 6.52 13.82 11.61
CA ASP A 341 5.89 14.93 12.34
C ASP A 341 4.72 15.52 11.55
N PHE A 342 4.88 15.68 10.24
CA PHE A 342 3.80 16.12 9.33
C PHE A 342 2.62 15.17 9.33
N LEU A 343 2.89 13.87 9.26
CA LEU A 343 1.89 12.82 9.29
C LEU A 343 1.10 12.81 10.61
N ARG A 344 1.75 13.07 11.73
CA ARG A 344 1.13 13.06 13.06
C ARG A 344 0.48 14.37 13.49
N ASP A 345 0.68 15.45 12.75
CA ASP A 345 0.20 16.78 13.20
C ASP A 345 -1.32 16.96 13.16
N VAL A 346 -2.06 15.94 12.74
CA VAL A 346 -3.53 15.87 12.87
C VAL A 346 -4.00 14.99 14.04
N CYS A 347 -3.10 14.33 14.77
CA CYS A 347 -3.48 13.42 15.84
C CYS A 347 -4.10 14.15 17.06
N GLY A 348 -4.96 13.43 17.77
CA GLY A 348 -5.64 13.94 18.95
C GLY A 348 -6.69 15.00 18.60
N ARG A 349 -6.66 16.15 19.29
CA ARG A 349 -7.63 17.24 19.11
C ARG A 349 -7.39 18.12 17.87
N LYS A 350 -6.38 17.81 17.07
CA LYS A 350 -6.05 18.56 15.84
C LYS A 350 -6.76 18.04 14.59
N TRP A 351 -7.42 16.88 14.69
CA TRP A 351 -8.23 16.27 13.63
C TRP A 351 -9.42 17.17 13.28
N GLY A 352 -9.56 17.53 12.02
CA GLY A 352 -10.57 18.48 11.53
C GLY A 352 -10.26 19.95 11.87
N VAL A 353 -9.04 20.26 12.30
CA VAL A 353 -8.59 21.62 12.64
C VAL A 353 -7.40 22.03 11.77
N ASN A 354 -6.26 21.39 11.93
CA ASN A 354 -5.05 21.72 11.18
C ASN A 354 -5.18 21.38 9.69
N ASP A 355 -5.74 20.23 9.40
CA ASP A 355 -6.02 19.71 8.06
C ASP A 355 -7.05 20.58 7.32
N VAL A 356 -8.13 21.00 7.98
CA VAL A 356 -9.12 21.93 7.40
C VAL A 356 -8.48 23.27 7.07
N HIS A 357 -7.66 23.81 7.99
CA HIS A 357 -6.92 25.05 7.75
C HIS A 357 -6.02 24.95 6.51
N ASP A 358 -5.28 23.85 6.39
CA ASP A 358 -4.36 23.59 5.29
C ASP A 358 -5.10 23.51 3.95
N VAL A 359 -6.17 22.70 3.91
CA VAL A 359 -7.00 22.50 2.70
C VAL A 359 -7.61 23.80 2.22
N LEU A 360 -8.27 24.57 3.11
CA LEU A 360 -8.95 25.81 2.73
C LEU A 360 -7.98 26.91 2.33
N THR A 361 -6.82 27.00 3.00
CA THR A 361 -5.81 28.00 2.68
C THR A 361 -5.13 27.68 1.36
N SER A 362 -4.77 26.43 1.12
CA SER A 362 -4.18 25.94 -0.12
C SER A 362 -5.13 26.18 -1.30
N PHE A 363 -6.40 25.81 -1.14
CA PHE A 363 -7.41 26.04 -2.16
C PHE A 363 -7.54 27.51 -2.55
N LYS A 364 -7.70 28.42 -1.57
CA LYS A 364 -7.82 29.86 -1.82
C LYS A 364 -6.58 30.46 -2.49
N LYS A 365 -5.38 30.03 -2.07
CA LYS A 365 -4.12 30.49 -2.68
C LYS A 365 -3.95 29.92 -4.08
N MET A 366 -4.27 28.65 -4.30
CA MET A 366 -4.17 28.01 -5.61
C MET A 366 -5.12 28.64 -6.64
N LEU A 367 -6.36 28.98 -6.26
CA LEU A 367 -7.28 29.73 -7.14
C LEU A 367 -6.66 31.03 -7.67
N LYS A 368 -5.94 31.78 -6.81
CA LYS A 368 -5.27 33.02 -7.20
C LYS A 368 -4.08 32.75 -8.12
N LEU A 369 -3.25 31.75 -7.81
CA LEU A 369 -2.09 31.38 -8.62
C LEU A 369 -2.50 30.96 -10.02
N MET A 370 -3.57 30.18 -10.14
CA MET A 370 -4.13 29.74 -11.42
C MET A 370 -4.97 30.82 -12.15
N GLY A 371 -5.16 32.00 -11.57
CA GLY A 371 -5.94 33.07 -12.16
C GLY A 371 -7.43 32.73 -12.37
N ILE A 372 -8.01 31.90 -11.48
CA ILE A 372 -9.41 31.48 -11.54
C ILE A 372 -10.32 32.59 -11.01
N GLU A 373 -11.22 33.08 -11.85
CA GLU A 373 -12.14 34.17 -11.54
C GLU A 373 -13.54 33.70 -11.15
N ASN A 374 -13.95 32.51 -11.61
CA ASN A 374 -15.25 31.94 -11.32
C ASN A 374 -15.34 31.56 -9.82
N LYS A 375 -16.45 31.93 -9.17
CA LYS A 375 -16.69 31.69 -7.74
C LYS A 375 -17.60 30.49 -7.47
N ASN A 376 -17.92 29.69 -8.49
CA ASN A 376 -18.67 28.44 -8.32
C ASN A 376 -17.69 27.32 -7.95
N TYR A 377 -17.74 26.89 -6.72
CA TYR A 377 -16.88 25.85 -6.17
C TYR A 377 -17.70 24.66 -5.72
N GLY A 378 -17.14 23.46 -5.94
CA GLY A 378 -17.59 22.20 -5.34
C GLY A 378 -16.48 21.62 -4.47
N ILE A 379 -16.85 20.91 -3.41
CA ILE A 379 -15.93 20.17 -2.57
C ILE A 379 -16.38 18.70 -2.59
N MET A 380 -15.42 17.80 -2.65
CA MET A 380 -15.66 16.37 -2.67
C MET A 380 -14.49 15.59 -2.08
N GLY A 381 -14.76 14.38 -1.65
CA GLY A 381 -13.74 13.48 -1.13
C GLY A 381 -14.34 12.14 -0.70
N GLY A 382 -13.50 11.11 -0.64
CA GLY A 382 -13.85 9.78 -0.19
C GLY A 382 -13.30 9.48 1.21
N SER A 383 -13.99 8.65 2.02
CA SER A 383 -13.52 8.22 3.34
C SER A 383 -13.20 9.42 4.25
N TYR A 384 -11.96 9.59 4.69
CA TYR A 384 -11.51 10.77 5.42
C TYR A 384 -11.75 12.07 4.63
N GLY A 385 -11.53 12.08 3.31
CA GLY A 385 -11.89 13.22 2.46
C GLY A 385 -13.37 13.55 2.49
N GLY A 386 -14.25 12.55 2.62
CA GLY A 386 -15.68 12.72 2.84
C GLY A 386 -16.02 13.34 4.22
N PHE A 387 -15.28 12.97 5.27
CA PHE A 387 -15.36 13.63 6.56
C PHE A 387 -14.96 15.10 6.48
N MET A 388 -13.93 15.42 5.71
CA MET A 388 -13.43 16.78 5.51
C MET A 388 -14.37 17.65 4.67
N THR A 389 -15.15 17.05 3.74
CA THR A 389 -16.17 17.71 2.91
C THR A 389 -17.37 18.16 3.73
#